data_0b6e7cff7d239554fb7033e1cca58e2d
#
_entry.id   0b6e7cff7d239554fb7033e1cca58e2d
#
_cell.length_a   1.000
_cell.length_b   1.000
_cell.length_c   1.000
_cell.angle_alpha   90.00
_cell.angle_beta   90.00
_cell.angle_gamma   90.00
#
_symmetry.space_group_name_H-M   'P 1'
#
loop_
_entity.id
_entity.type
_entity.pdbx_description
1 polymer ?
#
loop_
_entity_poly.entity_id
_entity_poly.type
_entity_poly.pdbx_seq_one_letter_code
_entity_poly.pdbx_strand_id
1 'polypeptide(L)'
;MKKKITALLLALTLLLSATALTGCGGSGESSDGPVSLTLSLWDEAQLPVIQENVDAFNAAHEGEIKVNIEQIPWDTYWTKLDASLETNEAPDVFWMNTYVQKYVDAGVLEPLDSYIEGESFDMSVYAEGRVNAYNVNGQQYALPKGLDAVAVALNTELFDRYGVELPQEGWTWDDMRDIATQLRDAIAAAGGSEYPIVMELDAQPSW
;
A
#
# COMPACT_ATOMS: atom_id res chain seq x y z
N MET A 1 33.41 -5.94 67.28
CA MET A 1 33.37 -6.95 66.18
C MET A 1 32.21 -6.73 65.22
N LYS A 2 30.98 -6.45 65.70
CA LYS A 2 29.79 -6.28 64.79
C LYS A 2 29.93 -5.16 63.74
N LYS A 3 30.50 -3.99 64.07
CA LYS A 3 30.69 -2.85 63.14
C LYS A 3 31.68 -3.12 62.01
N LYS A 4 32.70 -4.00 62.25
CA LYS A 4 33.69 -4.37 61.20
C LYS A 4 33.14 -5.37 60.19
N ILE A 5 32.21 -6.25 60.63
CA ILE A 5 31.52 -7.22 59.77
C ILE A 5 30.51 -6.53 58.86
N THR A 6 29.80 -5.52 59.41
CA THR A 6 28.83 -4.72 58.62
C THR A 6 29.54 -3.88 57.51
N ALA A 7 30.71 -3.33 57.84
CA ALA A 7 31.51 -2.58 56.86
C ALA A 7 32.10 -3.51 55.74
N LEU A 8 32.46 -4.76 56.09
CA LEU A 8 32.97 -5.72 55.13
C LEU A 8 31.86 -6.24 54.19
N LEU A 9 30.64 -6.43 54.74
CA LEU A 9 29.48 -6.81 53.91
C LEU A 9 29.02 -5.69 52.96
N LEU A 10 29.08 -4.41 53.42
CA LEU A 10 28.77 -3.27 52.56
C LEU A 10 29.82 -3.08 51.45
N ALA A 11 31.09 -3.32 51.72
CA ALA A 11 32.15 -3.24 50.72
C ALA A 11 32.05 -4.38 49.68
N LEU A 12 31.60 -5.56 50.10
CA LEU A 12 31.43 -6.69 49.19
C LEU A 12 30.23 -6.52 48.25
N THR A 13 29.14 -5.86 48.71
CA THR A 13 28.00 -5.54 47.88
C THR A 13 28.28 -4.42 46.86
N LEU A 14 29.15 -3.45 47.19
CA LEU A 14 29.59 -2.42 46.24
C LEU A 14 30.56 -2.98 45.15
N LEU A 15 31.37 -4.00 45.46
CA LEU A 15 32.23 -4.62 44.46
C LEU A 15 31.44 -5.53 43.47
N LEU A 16 30.33 -6.13 43.92
CA LEU A 16 29.49 -6.93 42.99
C LEU A 16 28.64 -6.07 42.05
N SER A 17 28.36 -4.80 42.41
CA SER A 17 27.62 -3.90 41.53
C SER A 17 28.47 -3.21 40.46
N ALA A 18 29.80 -3.23 40.58
CA ALA A 18 30.73 -2.62 39.63
C ALA A 18 31.01 -3.50 38.39
N THR A 19 30.68 -4.80 38.44
CA THR A 19 30.88 -5.71 37.31
C THR A 19 29.68 -5.81 36.37
N ALA A 20 28.57 -5.14 36.67
CA ALA A 20 27.38 -5.14 35.83
C ALA A 20 27.33 -3.97 34.80
N LEU A 21 28.33 -3.06 34.79
CA LEU A 21 28.35 -1.89 33.89
C LEU A 21 29.36 -1.97 32.74
N THR A 22 29.99 -3.12 32.50
CA THR A 22 30.89 -3.32 31.34
C THR A 22 30.27 -4.16 30.25
N GLY A 23 28.95 -4.12 30.08
CA GLY A 23 28.20 -4.89 29.11
C GLY A 23 27.40 -4.04 28.11
N CYS A 24 27.90 -2.86 27.70
CA CYS A 24 27.38 -2.11 26.56
C CYS A 24 28.55 -1.64 25.70
N GLY A 25 29.38 -2.56 25.27
CA GLY A 25 30.14 -2.42 24.04
C GLY A 25 29.23 -2.95 22.92
N GLY A 26 28.69 -2.04 22.10
CA GLY A 26 27.96 -2.41 20.92
C GLY A 26 28.89 -3.17 19.96
N SER A 27 28.96 -4.46 20.11
CA SER A 27 29.21 -5.36 19.00
C SER A 27 27.93 -5.31 18.17
N GLY A 28 27.99 -4.65 17.02
CA GLY A 28 26.99 -4.87 15.99
C GLY A 28 26.88 -6.37 15.80
N GLU A 29 25.81 -6.97 16.27
CA GLU A 29 25.41 -8.27 15.78
C GLU A 29 25.15 -8.08 14.30
N SER A 30 26.12 -8.49 13.48
CA SER A 30 25.78 -8.92 12.14
C SER A 30 24.78 -10.05 12.35
N SER A 31 23.50 -9.78 12.08
CA SER A 31 22.51 -10.83 12.03
C SER A 31 22.97 -11.79 10.93
N ASP A 32 23.42 -12.99 11.31
CA ASP A 32 23.87 -14.04 10.39
C ASP A 32 22.71 -14.61 9.52
N GLY A 33 21.59 -13.91 9.48
CA GLY A 33 20.39 -14.28 8.73
C GLY A 33 20.04 -13.27 7.63
N PRO A 34 19.14 -13.64 6.72
CA PRO A 34 18.68 -12.76 5.66
C PRO A 34 18.01 -11.51 6.22
N VAL A 35 18.18 -10.38 5.54
CA VAL A 35 17.42 -9.15 5.83
C VAL A 35 15.95 -9.44 5.58
N SER A 36 15.12 -9.24 6.59
CA SER A 36 13.68 -9.49 6.49
C SER A 36 12.96 -8.18 6.18
N LEU A 37 12.26 -8.13 5.05
CA LEU A 37 11.47 -6.99 4.59
C LEU A 37 9.98 -7.32 4.60
N THR A 38 9.14 -6.32 4.84
CA THR A 38 7.68 -6.43 4.79
C THR A 38 7.15 -5.65 3.60
N LEU A 39 6.37 -6.33 2.74
CA LEU A 39 5.59 -5.74 1.66
C LEU A 39 4.12 -5.68 2.06
N SER A 40 3.58 -4.47 2.23
CA SER A 40 2.17 -4.28 2.56
C SER A 40 1.33 -3.94 1.34
N LEU A 41 0.18 -4.60 1.21
CA LEU A 41 -0.77 -4.43 0.10
C LEU A 41 -2.22 -4.59 0.59
N TRP A 42 -3.20 -4.08 -0.21
CA TRP A 42 -4.61 -4.13 0.19
C TRP A 42 -5.46 -5.14 -0.60
N ASP A 43 -5.12 -5.48 -1.84
CA ASP A 43 -5.98 -6.24 -2.74
C ASP A 43 -5.80 -7.75 -2.57
N GLU A 44 -6.79 -8.39 -1.94
CA GLU A 44 -6.80 -9.83 -1.74
C GLU A 44 -6.87 -10.61 -3.08
N ALA A 45 -7.53 -10.06 -4.10
CA ALA A 45 -7.65 -10.73 -5.38
C ALA A 45 -6.32 -10.83 -6.14
N GLN A 46 -5.41 -9.87 -5.93
CA GLN A 46 -4.08 -9.87 -6.53
C GLN A 46 -3.06 -10.65 -5.70
N LEU A 47 -3.37 -10.99 -4.45
CA LEU A 47 -2.43 -11.64 -3.54
C LEU A 47 -1.76 -12.91 -4.11
N PRO A 48 -2.47 -13.84 -4.79
CA PRO A 48 -1.82 -15.05 -5.32
C PRO A 48 -0.69 -14.74 -6.31
N VAL A 49 -0.91 -13.78 -7.23
CA VAL A 49 0.10 -13.40 -8.23
C VAL A 49 1.28 -12.65 -7.58
N ILE A 50 1.00 -11.80 -6.61
CA ILE A 50 2.06 -11.10 -5.88
C ILE A 50 2.88 -12.08 -5.05
N GLN A 51 2.23 -13.10 -4.45
CA GLN A 51 2.93 -14.15 -3.70
C GLN A 51 3.89 -14.94 -4.60
N GLU A 52 3.46 -15.32 -5.81
CA GLU A 52 4.35 -15.98 -6.78
C GLU A 52 5.59 -15.13 -7.11
N ASN A 53 5.42 -13.83 -7.30
CA ASN A 53 6.52 -12.91 -7.56
C ASN A 53 7.47 -12.79 -6.36
N VAL A 54 6.91 -12.69 -5.15
CA VAL A 54 7.70 -12.63 -3.91
C VAL A 54 8.43 -13.93 -3.66
N ASP A 55 7.82 -15.09 -3.92
CA ASP A 55 8.48 -16.40 -3.79
C ASP A 55 9.65 -16.53 -4.77
N ALA A 56 9.48 -16.07 -6.01
CA ALA A 56 10.55 -16.04 -7.00
C ALA A 56 11.69 -15.10 -6.59
N PHE A 57 11.37 -13.92 -6.05
CA PHE A 57 12.36 -12.99 -5.52
C PHE A 57 13.12 -13.59 -4.35
N ASN A 58 12.42 -14.17 -3.38
CA ASN A 58 13.03 -14.80 -2.20
C ASN A 58 13.93 -15.97 -2.58
N ALA A 59 13.55 -16.74 -3.60
CA ALA A 59 14.39 -17.84 -4.11
C ALA A 59 15.66 -17.32 -4.81
N ALA A 60 15.57 -16.19 -5.53
CA ALA A 60 16.72 -15.59 -6.20
C ALA A 60 17.71 -14.93 -5.20
N HIS A 61 17.24 -14.57 -4.01
CA HIS A 61 18.02 -13.91 -2.94
C HIS A 61 18.11 -14.76 -1.67
N GLU A 62 18.09 -16.09 -1.82
CA GLU A 62 18.14 -17.01 -0.69
C GLU A 62 19.37 -16.76 0.20
N GLY A 63 19.10 -16.56 1.50
CA GLY A 63 20.15 -16.28 2.50
C GLY A 63 20.56 -14.81 2.61
N GLU A 64 20.13 -13.93 1.70
CA GLU A 64 20.46 -12.50 1.69
C GLU A 64 19.26 -11.64 2.09
N ILE A 65 18.14 -11.81 1.39
CA ILE A 65 16.91 -11.00 1.59
C ILE A 65 15.71 -11.93 1.63
N LYS A 66 14.77 -11.64 2.52
CA LYS A 66 13.46 -12.29 2.59
C LYS A 66 12.36 -11.26 2.66
N VAL A 67 11.50 -11.22 1.66
CA VAL A 67 10.28 -10.41 1.65
C VAL A 67 9.12 -11.22 2.21
N ASN A 68 8.35 -10.63 3.12
CA ASN A 68 7.11 -11.17 3.67
C ASN A 68 5.95 -10.25 3.26
N ILE A 69 4.82 -10.84 2.85
CA ILE A 69 3.64 -10.06 2.49
C ILE A 69 2.75 -9.86 3.71
N GLU A 70 2.30 -8.63 3.91
CA GLU A 70 1.22 -8.27 4.82
C GLU A 70 0.03 -7.74 4.01
N GLN A 71 -1.04 -8.54 3.91
CA GLN A 71 -2.27 -8.10 3.29
C GLN A 71 -3.17 -7.45 4.33
N ILE A 72 -3.59 -6.20 4.06
CA ILE A 72 -4.47 -5.40 4.92
C ILE A 72 -5.67 -4.97 4.09
N PRO A 73 -6.91 -5.30 4.49
CA PRO A 73 -8.10 -4.88 3.76
C PRO A 73 -8.16 -3.38 3.54
N TRP A 74 -8.66 -2.96 2.36
CA TRP A 74 -8.73 -1.56 1.95
C TRP A 74 -9.31 -0.62 3.01
N ASP A 75 -10.42 -1.01 3.66
CA ASP A 75 -11.12 -0.19 4.65
C ASP A 75 -10.26 0.22 5.85
N THR A 76 -9.22 -0.56 6.15
CA THR A 76 -8.34 -0.35 7.30
C THR A 76 -6.91 -0.03 6.91
N TYR A 77 -6.57 -0.19 5.63
CA TYR A 77 -5.20 -0.06 5.14
C TYR A 77 -4.55 1.27 5.53
N TRP A 78 -5.19 2.38 5.20
CA TRP A 78 -4.63 3.71 5.43
C TRP A 78 -4.53 4.05 6.92
N THR A 79 -5.53 3.65 7.72
CA THR A 79 -5.50 3.86 9.17
C THR A 79 -4.36 3.06 9.81
N LYS A 80 -4.13 1.83 9.36
CA LYS A 80 -3.06 0.98 9.87
C LYS A 80 -1.68 1.49 9.45
N LEU A 81 -1.54 1.91 8.18
CA LEU A 81 -0.32 2.50 7.68
C LEU A 81 0.05 3.79 8.45
N ASP A 82 -0.91 4.70 8.63
CA ASP A 82 -0.67 5.93 9.39
C ASP A 82 -0.19 5.63 10.82
N ALA A 83 -0.85 4.69 11.49
CA ALA A 83 -0.47 4.31 12.85
C ALA A 83 0.93 3.66 12.93
N SER A 84 1.30 2.82 11.95
CA SER A 84 2.61 2.18 11.91
C SER A 84 3.76 3.16 11.65
N LEU A 85 3.52 4.22 10.88
CA LEU A 85 4.48 5.30 10.66
C LEU A 85 4.76 6.10 11.95
N GLU A 86 3.77 6.28 12.81
CA GLU A 86 3.94 6.96 14.09
C GLU A 86 4.78 6.15 15.09
N THR A 87 4.78 4.82 14.98
CA THR A 87 5.46 3.90 15.90
C THR A 87 6.80 3.37 15.39
N ASN A 88 7.27 3.78 14.21
CA ASN A 88 8.41 3.21 13.49
C ASN A 88 8.28 1.70 13.20
N GLU A 89 7.04 1.23 13.04
CA GLU A 89 6.71 -0.14 12.68
C GLU A 89 6.12 -0.22 11.26
N ALA A 90 6.41 0.78 10.43
CA ALA A 90 5.95 0.83 9.05
C ALA A 90 6.53 -0.31 8.23
N PRO A 91 5.79 -0.84 7.25
CA PRO A 91 6.33 -1.79 6.29
C PRO A 91 7.45 -1.14 5.46
N ASP A 92 8.44 -1.94 5.05
CA ASP A 92 9.58 -1.46 4.26
C ASP A 92 9.16 -1.04 2.84
N VAL A 93 8.22 -1.78 2.26
CA VAL A 93 7.61 -1.51 0.96
C VAL A 93 6.09 -1.60 1.10
N PHE A 94 5.38 -0.69 0.48
CA PHE A 94 3.92 -0.70 0.55
C PHE A 94 3.25 -0.11 -0.69
N TRP A 95 2.06 -0.56 -0.95
CA TRP A 95 1.28 -0.02 -2.05
C TRP A 95 0.80 1.39 -1.74
N MET A 96 0.87 2.25 -2.75
CA MET A 96 0.49 3.64 -2.67
C MET A 96 -0.47 3.99 -3.81
N ASN A 97 -1.42 4.85 -3.53
CA ASN A 97 -2.28 5.49 -4.51
C ASN A 97 -1.94 6.99 -4.65
N THR A 98 -2.89 7.80 -5.06
CA THR A 98 -2.73 9.25 -5.22
C THR A 98 -2.48 10.01 -3.90
N TYR A 99 -2.46 9.34 -2.74
CA TYR A 99 -2.13 9.97 -1.44
C TYR A 99 -0.62 10.18 -1.23
N VAL A 100 0.21 9.85 -2.21
CA VAL A 100 1.68 9.98 -2.13
C VAL A 100 2.14 11.33 -1.58
N GLN A 101 1.50 12.43 -1.99
CA GLN A 101 1.84 13.78 -1.53
C GLN A 101 1.81 13.90 0.00
N LYS A 102 0.78 13.35 0.65
CA LYS A 102 0.64 13.36 2.13
C LYS A 102 1.86 12.74 2.81
N TYR A 103 2.34 11.63 2.29
CA TYR A 103 3.47 10.88 2.88
C TYR A 103 4.82 11.50 2.55
N VAL A 104 4.96 12.15 1.40
CA VAL A 104 6.13 12.96 1.06
C VAL A 104 6.23 14.17 1.99
N ASP A 105 5.13 14.89 2.20
CA ASP A 105 5.08 16.05 3.10
C ASP A 105 5.38 15.67 4.56
N ALA A 106 5.04 14.46 4.96
CA ALA A 106 5.38 13.89 6.26
C ALA A 106 6.84 13.44 6.36
N GLY A 107 7.59 13.36 5.25
CA GLY A 107 9.00 12.96 5.23
C GLY A 107 9.22 11.47 5.52
N VAL A 108 8.24 10.62 5.22
CA VAL A 108 8.27 9.18 5.53
C VAL A 108 8.53 8.30 4.29
N LEU A 109 8.68 8.91 3.11
CA LEU A 109 9.02 8.20 1.87
C LEU A 109 10.45 8.54 1.45
N GLU A 110 11.19 7.53 1.03
CA GLU A 110 12.52 7.69 0.44
C GLU A 110 12.40 8.07 -1.04
N PRO A 111 13.10 9.10 -1.52
CA PRO A 111 13.17 9.40 -2.95
C PRO A 111 13.97 8.32 -3.69
N LEU A 112 13.45 7.88 -4.83
CA LEU A 112 13.97 6.73 -5.59
C LEU A 112 14.95 7.10 -6.70
N ASP A 113 15.14 8.39 -7.00
CA ASP A 113 15.91 8.85 -8.17
C ASP A 113 17.33 8.27 -8.21
N SER A 114 18.05 8.28 -7.07
CA SER A 114 19.41 7.75 -6.99
C SER A 114 19.49 6.25 -7.24
N TYR A 115 18.47 5.50 -6.85
CA TYR A 115 18.39 4.06 -7.08
C TYR A 115 18.03 3.75 -8.53
N ILE A 116 17.08 4.49 -9.10
CA ILE A 116 16.69 4.38 -10.52
C ILE A 116 17.90 4.63 -11.43
N GLU A 117 18.67 5.68 -11.15
CA GLU A 117 19.88 6.02 -11.92
C GLU A 117 21.00 4.99 -11.69
N GLY A 118 21.25 4.61 -10.43
CA GLY A 118 22.32 3.69 -10.04
C GLY A 118 22.18 2.30 -10.65
N GLU A 119 20.96 1.78 -10.68
CA GLU A 119 20.64 0.47 -11.26
C GLU A 119 20.33 0.56 -12.76
N SER A 120 20.39 1.74 -13.37
CA SER A 120 20.02 1.98 -14.76
C SER A 120 18.61 1.44 -15.10
N PHE A 121 17.68 1.62 -14.15
CA PHE A 121 16.32 1.10 -14.29
C PHE A 121 15.57 1.80 -15.43
N ASP A 122 15.06 1.01 -16.36
CA ASP A 122 14.35 1.55 -17.54
C ASP A 122 12.93 2.00 -17.19
N MET A 123 12.77 3.29 -16.90
CA MET A 123 11.46 3.90 -16.62
C MET A 123 10.55 3.98 -17.85
N SER A 124 11.07 3.79 -19.07
CA SER A 124 10.26 3.87 -20.29
C SER A 124 9.28 2.71 -20.47
N VAL A 125 9.41 1.66 -19.68
CA VAL A 125 8.43 0.55 -19.59
C VAL A 125 7.06 1.00 -19.04
N TYR A 126 7.02 2.14 -18.35
CA TYR A 126 5.79 2.70 -17.81
C TYR A 126 5.25 3.83 -18.68
N ALA A 127 3.94 3.98 -18.75
CA ALA A 127 3.33 5.16 -19.37
C ALA A 127 3.70 6.43 -18.58
N GLU A 128 4.14 7.47 -19.29
CA GLU A 128 4.63 8.73 -18.70
C GLU A 128 3.67 9.33 -17.68
N GLY A 129 2.37 9.37 -17.97
CA GLY A 129 1.35 9.90 -17.05
C GLY A 129 1.23 9.11 -15.74
N ARG A 130 1.68 7.84 -15.71
CA ARG A 130 1.67 7.01 -14.49
C ARG A 130 2.90 7.24 -13.63
N VAL A 131 4.05 7.43 -14.26
CA VAL A 131 5.28 7.81 -13.57
C VAL A 131 5.09 9.16 -12.88
N ASN A 132 4.58 10.14 -13.61
CA ASN A 132 4.38 11.51 -13.12
C ASN A 132 3.41 11.59 -11.94
N ALA A 133 2.48 10.64 -11.78
CA ALA A 133 1.56 10.60 -10.65
C ALA A 133 2.26 10.43 -9.28
N TYR A 134 3.48 9.91 -9.28
CA TYR A 134 4.29 9.68 -8.08
C TYR A 134 5.55 10.55 -8.03
N ASN A 135 5.63 11.53 -8.91
CA ASN A 135 6.68 12.55 -8.88
C ASN A 135 6.19 13.74 -8.07
N VAL A 136 6.87 14.03 -7.00
CA VAL A 136 6.55 15.15 -6.10
C VAL A 136 7.76 16.09 -6.02
N ASN A 137 7.56 17.34 -6.35
CA ASN A 137 8.62 18.36 -6.35
C ASN A 137 9.86 18.00 -7.19
N GLY A 138 9.68 17.22 -8.25
CA GLY A 138 10.76 16.79 -9.14
C GLY A 138 11.51 15.53 -8.69
N GLN A 139 11.06 14.86 -7.64
CA GLN A 139 11.61 13.59 -7.15
C GLN A 139 10.58 12.46 -7.29
N GLN A 140 11.04 11.27 -7.64
CA GLN A 140 10.22 10.07 -7.77
C GLN A 140 10.15 9.33 -6.45
N TYR A 141 8.95 9.06 -5.93
CA TYR A 141 8.74 8.39 -4.64
C TYR A 141 8.09 7.01 -4.72
N ALA A 142 7.54 6.64 -5.88
CA ALA A 142 7.04 5.30 -6.09
C ALA A 142 7.11 4.91 -7.57
N LEU A 143 7.10 3.62 -7.84
CA LEU A 143 7.03 3.05 -9.19
C LEU A 143 5.60 2.59 -9.47
N PRO A 144 5.07 2.81 -10.68
CA PRO A 144 3.75 2.31 -11.06
C PRO A 144 3.73 0.78 -11.05
N LYS A 145 2.84 0.18 -10.28
CA LYS A 145 2.61 -1.27 -10.27
C LYS A 145 1.63 -1.69 -11.37
N GLY A 146 0.65 -0.85 -11.62
CA GLY A 146 -0.43 -1.10 -12.55
C GLY A 146 -1.24 0.17 -12.80
N LEU A 147 -2.34 0.01 -13.50
CA LEU A 147 -3.29 1.08 -13.75
C LEU A 147 -4.71 0.59 -13.51
N ASP A 148 -5.55 1.47 -13.02
CA ASP A 148 -6.98 1.30 -12.96
C ASP A 148 -7.65 2.12 -14.06
N ALA A 149 -8.78 1.63 -14.54
CA ALA A 149 -9.61 2.34 -15.49
C ALA A 149 -11.02 2.49 -14.92
N VAL A 150 -11.55 3.70 -14.98
CA VAL A 150 -12.97 3.93 -14.71
C VAL A 150 -13.77 3.53 -15.93
N ALA A 151 -14.75 2.65 -15.74
CA ALA A 151 -15.59 2.14 -16.81
C ALA A 151 -17.04 2.07 -16.35
N VAL A 152 -17.96 2.16 -17.31
CA VAL A 152 -19.39 1.91 -17.07
C VAL A 152 -19.70 0.50 -17.56
N ALA A 153 -20.13 -0.37 -16.65
CA ALA A 153 -20.65 -1.69 -16.99
C ALA A 153 -22.12 -1.57 -17.40
N LEU A 154 -22.49 -2.11 -18.55
CA LEU A 154 -23.83 -2.08 -19.07
C LEU A 154 -24.48 -3.48 -18.92
N ASN A 155 -25.60 -3.56 -18.21
CA ASN A 155 -26.42 -4.76 -18.19
C ASN A 155 -27.28 -4.83 -19.46
N THR A 156 -26.75 -5.43 -20.51
CA THR A 156 -27.40 -5.49 -21.83
C THR A 156 -28.78 -6.19 -21.80
N GLU A 157 -28.95 -7.19 -20.91
CA GLU A 157 -30.25 -7.85 -20.75
C GLU A 157 -31.33 -6.90 -20.19
N LEU A 158 -30.92 -5.93 -19.36
CA LEU A 158 -31.84 -4.92 -18.84
C LEU A 158 -32.30 -3.97 -19.94
N PHE A 159 -31.36 -3.52 -20.78
CA PHE A 159 -31.64 -2.67 -21.93
C PHE A 159 -32.60 -3.35 -22.90
N ASP A 160 -32.33 -4.60 -23.26
CA ASP A 160 -33.19 -5.40 -24.14
C ASP A 160 -34.58 -5.61 -23.56
N ARG A 161 -34.66 -5.94 -22.26
CA ARG A 161 -35.94 -6.19 -21.55
C ARG A 161 -36.85 -4.99 -21.59
N TYR A 162 -36.30 -3.78 -21.43
CA TYR A 162 -37.08 -2.56 -21.35
C TYR A 162 -37.08 -1.75 -22.64
N GLY A 163 -36.48 -2.28 -23.73
CA GLY A 163 -36.49 -1.67 -25.06
C GLY A 163 -35.77 -0.32 -25.11
N VAL A 164 -34.75 -0.14 -24.31
CA VAL A 164 -33.92 1.06 -24.33
C VAL A 164 -32.63 0.77 -25.12
N GLU A 165 -32.23 1.67 -25.98
CA GLU A 165 -31.00 1.52 -26.78
C GLU A 165 -29.76 1.69 -25.91
N LEU A 166 -28.72 0.89 -26.21
CA LEU A 166 -27.40 1.01 -25.59
C LEU A 166 -26.73 2.33 -26.01
N PRO A 167 -25.94 2.94 -25.13
CA PRO A 167 -25.13 4.11 -25.51
C PRO A 167 -24.22 3.79 -26.66
N GLN A 168 -24.06 4.73 -27.58
CA GLN A 168 -23.15 4.60 -28.72
C GLN A 168 -21.77 5.16 -28.36
N GLU A 169 -20.75 4.81 -29.15
CA GLU A 169 -19.41 5.37 -28.97
C GLU A 169 -19.44 6.90 -28.93
N GLY A 170 -18.70 7.49 -27.98
CA GLY A 170 -18.64 8.93 -27.82
C GLY A 170 -19.77 9.53 -26.97
N TRP A 171 -20.55 8.68 -26.27
CA TRP A 171 -21.57 9.16 -25.33
C TRP A 171 -21.00 10.11 -24.25
N THR A 172 -21.85 11.05 -23.83
CA THR A 172 -21.53 12.07 -22.84
C THR A 172 -22.27 11.83 -21.51
N TRP A 173 -21.96 12.60 -20.48
CA TRP A 173 -22.70 12.58 -19.22
C TRP A 173 -24.18 12.97 -19.41
N ASP A 174 -24.50 13.81 -20.37
CA ASP A 174 -25.88 14.14 -20.71
C ASP A 174 -26.59 12.94 -21.32
N ASP A 175 -25.94 12.22 -22.25
CA ASP A 175 -26.49 10.99 -22.82
C ASP A 175 -26.72 9.92 -21.75
N MET A 176 -25.76 9.76 -20.82
CA MET A 176 -25.91 8.83 -19.68
C MET A 176 -27.12 9.17 -18.83
N ARG A 177 -27.31 10.44 -18.50
CA ARG A 177 -28.47 10.91 -17.74
C ARG A 177 -29.78 10.62 -18.47
N ASP A 178 -29.80 10.87 -19.77
CA ASP A 178 -31.00 10.69 -20.59
C ASP A 178 -31.34 9.20 -20.76
N ILE A 179 -30.36 8.34 -20.96
CA ILE A 179 -30.52 6.88 -21.01
C ILE A 179 -30.99 6.34 -19.64
N ALA A 180 -30.38 6.79 -18.54
CA ALA A 180 -30.80 6.39 -17.20
C ALA A 180 -32.26 6.83 -16.91
N THR A 181 -32.66 7.98 -17.42
CA THR A 181 -34.03 8.48 -17.34
C THR A 181 -34.99 7.59 -18.13
N GLN A 182 -34.66 7.22 -19.37
CA GLN A 182 -35.44 6.32 -20.20
C GLN A 182 -35.59 4.94 -19.53
N LEU A 183 -34.50 4.36 -19.01
CA LEU A 183 -34.54 3.10 -18.27
C LEU A 183 -35.46 3.21 -17.05
N ARG A 184 -35.33 4.24 -16.24
CA ARG A 184 -36.18 4.47 -15.06
C ARG A 184 -37.67 4.46 -15.43
N ASP A 185 -38.02 5.20 -16.48
CA ASP A 185 -39.43 5.38 -16.87
C ASP A 185 -39.97 4.06 -17.48
N ALA A 186 -39.18 3.32 -18.26
CA ALA A 186 -39.54 2.04 -18.81
C ALA A 186 -39.68 0.95 -17.72
N ILE A 187 -38.75 0.89 -16.75
CA ILE A 187 -38.84 0.02 -15.59
C ILE A 187 -40.12 0.29 -14.80
N ALA A 188 -40.39 1.55 -14.50
CA ALA A 188 -41.60 1.96 -13.75
C ALA A 188 -42.88 1.61 -14.51
N ALA A 189 -42.97 1.84 -15.83
CA ALA A 189 -44.09 1.49 -16.66
C ALA A 189 -44.38 -0.01 -16.70
N ALA A 190 -43.33 -0.84 -16.60
CA ALA A 190 -43.45 -2.30 -16.56
C ALA A 190 -43.68 -2.85 -15.15
N GLY A 191 -43.71 -2.00 -14.11
CA GLY A 191 -43.83 -2.43 -12.71
C GLY A 191 -42.57 -3.11 -12.17
N GLY A 192 -41.42 -2.87 -12.78
CA GLY A 192 -40.13 -3.40 -12.34
C GLY A 192 -39.61 -2.66 -11.09
N SER A 193 -38.58 -3.22 -10.47
CA SER A 193 -37.97 -2.71 -9.26
C SER A 193 -36.44 -2.50 -9.39
N GLU A 194 -35.94 -2.70 -10.58
CA GLU A 194 -34.51 -2.54 -10.88
C GLU A 194 -34.11 -1.06 -10.83
N TYR A 195 -32.83 -0.82 -10.52
CA TYR A 195 -32.27 0.54 -10.57
C TYR A 195 -31.72 0.81 -11.97
N PRO A 196 -32.05 1.98 -12.56
CA PRO A 196 -31.57 2.36 -13.90
C PRO A 196 -30.06 2.60 -13.94
N ILE A 197 -29.47 2.98 -12.81
CA ILE A 197 -28.03 3.22 -12.63
C ILE A 197 -27.66 2.93 -11.18
N VAL A 198 -26.47 2.32 -11.00
CA VAL A 198 -25.82 2.17 -9.71
C VAL A 198 -24.44 2.78 -9.82
N MET A 199 -24.09 3.64 -8.89
CA MET A 199 -22.77 4.27 -8.80
C MET A 199 -22.19 3.97 -7.43
N GLU A 200 -20.94 3.56 -7.39
CA GLU A 200 -20.18 3.50 -6.17
C GLU A 200 -19.60 4.90 -5.91
N LEU A 201 -19.88 5.42 -4.73
CA LEU A 201 -19.33 6.69 -4.26
C LEU A 201 -18.26 6.35 -3.23
N ASP A 202 -17.09 5.98 -3.70
CA ASP A 202 -15.95 5.73 -2.83
C ASP A 202 -15.11 7.01 -2.65
N ALA A 203 -14.37 7.06 -1.53
CA ALA A 203 -13.40 8.11 -1.23
C ALA A 203 -12.17 8.08 -2.15
N GLN A 204 -12.01 7.05 -2.98
CA GLN A 204 -11.00 7.06 -4.04
C GLN A 204 -11.40 8.10 -5.09
N PRO A 205 -10.53 9.09 -5.39
CA PRO A 205 -10.75 9.96 -6.53
C PRO A 205 -10.61 9.14 -7.80
N SER A 206 -11.74 8.66 -8.29
CA SER A 206 -11.86 7.92 -9.55
C SER A 206 -12.16 8.85 -10.74
N TRP A 207 -11.86 10.13 -10.61
CA TRP A 207 -12.15 11.18 -11.60
C TRP A 207 -10.92 11.89 -12.09
#